data_1133aeacd414919213c17592c8ed66c6
#
_entry.id   1133aeacd414919213c17592c8ed66c6
#
_cell.length_a   1.000
_cell.length_b   1.000
_cell.length_c   1.000
_cell.angle_alpha   90.00
_cell.angle_beta   90.00
_cell.angle_gamma   90.00
#
_symmetry.space_group_name_H-M   'P 1'
#
loop_
_entity.id
_entity.type
_entity.pdbx_description
1 polymer ?
#
loop_
_entity_poly.entity_id
_entity_poly.type
_entity_poly.pdbx_seq_one_letter_code
_entity_poly.pdbx_strand_id
1 'polypeptide(L)'
;MSTVERVTASLHTYRALPKVELHRHLEGSLRLDTMLDIARQHGITIPADVLRLSTLVQIQEEDKFTFQNFLAKFNTLRLFYRSPDAIHRITREAVEDAAKDNVKYLELRFTPVALSRAERFPLHDVVDWVITSAQEASKKYNVTVRLIASVNRHESTELAEQVAWLAVEHLADGMVAIDLAGNEAEFKTEPFYGLIKEARQSGLHVTIHAGEWGPATNVKEAIEELGAERVGHGVRVLEDGNIVALARERGTAFEVCVTSNYQSGVVGSLGTHPLMRMLDAGLNITINTDDPSISRITLSHEYYTACEDLRMPQNILKQRIVAAAHACFLPEDEKEKLATQLYKDLKL
;
A
#
# COMPACT_ATOMS: atom_id res chain seq x y z
N MET A 1 23.44 -12.28 23.97
CA MET A 1 22.82 -11.22 23.15
C MET A 1 21.58 -10.73 23.90
N SER A 2 21.48 -9.42 24.10
CA SER A 2 20.25 -8.80 24.63
C SER A 2 19.08 -8.96 23.64
N THR A 3 17.84 -8.74 24.09
CA THR A 3 16.66 -8.78 23.23
C THR A 3 16.80 -7.79 22.06
N VAL A 4 17.32 -6.57 22.34
CA VAL A 4 17.56 -5.54 21.33
C VAL A 4 18.59 -5.99 20.27
N GLU A 5 19.68 -6.63 20.67
CA GLU A 5 20.70 -7.15 19.76
C GLU A 5 20.14 -8.27 18.86
N ARG A 6 19.26 -9.13 19.40
CA ARG A 6 18.60 -10.19 18.61
C ARG A 6 17.65 -9.60 17.57
N VAL A 7 16.82 -8.66 17.96
CA VAL A 7 15.88 -7.96 17.06
C VAL A 7 16.64 -7.27 15.94
N THR A 8 17.71 -6.54 16.27
CA THR A 8 18.55 -5.83 15.30
C THR A 8 19.22 -6.80 14.31
N ALA A 9 19.77 -7.92 14.80
CA ALA A 9 20.42 -8.93 13.96
C ALA A 9 19.41 -9.62 13.02
N SER A 10 18.22 -9.96 13.53
CA SER A 10 17.14 -10.56 12.73
C SER A 10 16.64 -9.58 11.67
N LEU A 11 16.41 -8.32 12.02
CA LEU A 11 15.96 -7.30 11.07
C LEU A 11 16.94 -7.08 9.92
N HIS A 12 18.26 -7.14 10.22
CA HIS A 12 19.29 -7.07 9.19
C HIS A 12 19.18 -8.22 8.17
N THR A 13 18.81 -9.42 8.63
CA THR A 13 18.57 -10.58 7.74
C THR A 13 17.42 -10.30 6.77
N TYR A 14 16.29 -9.78 7.27
CA TYR A 14 15.13 -9.43 6.44
C TYR A 14 15.42 -8.25 5.51
N ARG A 15 16.25 -7.28 5.94
CA ARG A 15 16.67 -6.15 5.10
C ARG A 15 17.48 -6.61 3.89
N ALA A 16 18.29 -7.65 4.04
CA ALA A 16 19.10 -8.20 2.95
C ALA A 16 18.28 -8.89 1.86
N LEU A 17 17.07 -9.37 2.15
CA LEU A 17 16.21 -10.03 1.16
C LEU A 17 15.78 -9.03 0.08
N PRO A 18 15.81 -9.41 -1.21
CA PRO A 18 15.14 -8.65 -2.25
C PRO A 18 13.62 -8.71 -2.02
N LYS A 19 12.91 -7.64 -2.32
CA LYS A 19 11.49 -7.47 -1.98
C LYS A 19 10.65 -6.99 -3.15
N VAL A 20 9.38 -7.35 -3.11
CA VAL A 20 8.31 -6.81 -3.95
C VAL A 20 7.27 -6.19 -3.02
N GLU A 21 6.84 -4.98 -3.32
CA GLU A 21 5.82 -4.27 -2.54
C GLU A 21 4.69 -3.83 -3.46
N LEU A 22 3.48 -4.30 -3.18
CA LEU A 22 2.29 -4.10 -4.01
C LEU A 22 1.25 -3.19 -3.36
N HIS A 23 1.44 -2.86 -2.06
CA HIS A 23 0.48 -2.06 -1.31
C HIS A 23 1.22 -1.05 -0.41
N ARG A 24 1.47 0.15 -0.97
CA ARG A 24 2.07 1.26 -0.27
C ARG A 24 1.45 2.56 -0.73
N HIS A 25 0.92 3.34 0.22
CA HIS A 25 0.36 4.66 -0.04
C HIS A 25 1.44 5.74 0.00
N LEU A 26 1.43 6.62 -1.01
CA LEU A 26 2.29 7.80 -1.03
C LEU A 26 2.01 8.71 0.17
N GLU A 27 0.73 8.88 0.49
CA GLU A 27 0.25 9.73 1.59
C GLU A 27 0.71 9.24 2.96
N GLY A 28 0.95 7.95 3.10
CA GLY A 28 1.49 7.33 4.32
C GLY A 28 3.00 7.14 4.32
N SER A 29 3.73 7.77 3.37
CA SER A 29 5.17 7.58 3.19
C SER A 29 6.02 8.80 3.50
N LEU A 30 5.44 9.88 4.06
CA LEU A 30 6.15 11.14 4.32
C LEU A 30 7.16 11.01 5.48
N ARG A 31 8.36 11.53 5.30
CA ARG A 31 9.38 11.61 6.36
C ARG A 31 9.10 12.79 7.30
N LEU A 32 9.38 12.64 8.59
CA LEU A 32 9.16 13.69 9.59
C LEU A 32 10.00 14.94 9.34
N ASP A 33 11.26 14.78 8.95
CA ASP A 33 12.16 15.89 8.61
C ASP A 33 11.67 16.67 7.38
N THR A 34 11.18 15.97 6.37
CA THR A 34 10.56 16.55 5.17
C THR A 34 9.31 17.35 5.52
N MET A 35 8.47 16.84 6.42
CA MET A 35 7.29 17.57 6.90
C MET A 35 7.69 18.87 7.60
N LEU A 36 8.72 18.83 8.46
CA LEU A 36 9.23 20.04 9.13
C LEU A 36 9.78 21.07 8.14
N ASP A 37 10.49 20.62 7.11
CA ASP A 37 11.05 21.51 6.08
C ASP A 37 9.92 22.16 5.26
N ILE A 38 8.96 21.39 4.78
CA ILE A 38 7.80 21.90 4.04
C ILE A 38 6.99 22.87 4.91
N ALA A 39 6.79 22.54 6.20
CA ALA A 39 6.08 23.42 7.12
C ALA A 39 6.76 24.78 7.29
N ARG A 40 8.08 24.81 7.41
CA ARG A 40 8.85 26.06 7.49
C ARG A 40 8.75 26.87 6.20
N GLN A 41 8.86 26.20 5.03
CA GLN A 41 8.80 26.85 3.72
C GLN A 41 7.44 27.46 3.41
N HIS A 42 6.37 26.80 3.84
CA HIS A 42 4.99 27.17 3.49
C HIS A 42 4.18 27.76 4.67
N GLY A 43 4.81 27.99 5.82
CA GLY A 43 4.13 28.57 6.98
C GLY A 43 3.03 27.70 7.58
N ILE A 44 3.18 26.36 7.49
CA ILE A 44 2.19 25.43 8.06
C ILE A 44 2.35 25.40 9.59
N THR A 45 1.26 25.66 10.31
CA THR A 45 1.26 25.63 11.77
C THR A 45 1.23 24.19 12.27
N ILE A 46 2.41 23.67 12.63
CA ILE A 46 2.60 22.36 13.26
C ILE A 46 3.64 22.47 14.39
N PRO A 47 3.72 21.48 15.30
CA PRO A 47 4.81 21.43 16.27
C PRO A 47 6.17 21.40 15.56
N ALA A 48 7.09 22.28 15.97
CA ALA A 48 8.47 22.29 15.45
C ALA A 48 9.34 21.16 16.02
N ASP A 49 8.90 20.53 17.08
CA ASP A 49 9.55 19.38 17.72
C ASP A 49 9.13 18.08 17.02
N VAL A 50 10.12 17.27 16.62
CA VAL A 50 9.90 16.00 15.89
C VAL A 50 9.02 15.02 16.67
N LEU A 51 9.22 14.93 18.02
CA LEU A 51 8.45 14.01 18.85
C LEU A 51 6.98 14.42 18.92
N ARG A 52 6.71 15.72 19.06
CA ARG A 52 5.33 16.23 19.03
C ARG A 52 4.70 16.11 17.65
N LEU A 53 5.46 16.34 16.57
CA LEU A 53 4.94 16.10 15.22
C LEU A 53 4.60 14.62 15.02
N SER A 54 5.46 13.72 15.50
CA SER A 54 5.22 12.27 15.35
C SER A 54 3.90 11.83 15.99
N THR A 55 3.48 12.42 17.11
CA THR A 55 2.18 12.05 17.72
C THR A 55 0.97 12.43 16.85
N LEU A 56 1.11 13.41 15.96
CA LEU A 56 0.04 13.83 15.06
C LEU A 56 -0.05 12.97 13.79
N VAL A 57 1.08 12.42 13.32
CA VAL A 57 1.19 11.78 12.00
C VAL A 57 1.55 10.29 12.06
N GLN A 58 1.92 9.78 13.23
CA GLN A 58 2.31 8.38 13.44
C GLN A 58 1.50 7.75 14.57
N ILE A 59 1.27 6.45 14.49
CA ILE A 59 0.68 5.68 15.56
C ILE A 59 1.71 5.54 16.70
N GLN A 60 1.28 5.82 17.94
CA GLN A 60 2.06 5.68 19.16
C GLN A 60 1.60 4.43 19.92
N GLU A 61 2.45 3.91 20.81
CA GLU A 61 2.13 2.72 21.61
C GLU A 61 0.93 2.93 22.55
N GLU A 62 0.73 4.18 22.99
CA GLU A 62 -0.35 4.58 23.87
C GLU A 62 -1.66 4.89 23.15
N ASP A 63 -1.65 4.94 21.83
CA ASP A 63 -2.84 5.22 21.01
C ASP A 63 -3.84 4.06 21.14
N LYS A 64 -5.13 4.39 21.09
CA LYS A 64 -6.15 3.37 20.87
C LYS A 64 -6.09 2.92 19.43
N PHE A 65 -5.81 1.65 19.19
CA PHE A 65 -5.76 1.06 17.86
C PHE A 65 -7.18 0.90 17.32
N THR A 66 -7.60 1.88 16.53
CA THR A 66 -8.88 1.94 15.86
C THR A 66 -8.70 2.57 14.49
N PHE A 67 -9.57 2.22 13.54
CA PHE A 67 -9.50 2.80 12.20
C PHE A 67 -9.71 4.33 12.21
N GLN A 68 -10.53 4.85 13.13
CA GLN A 68 -10.73 6.29 13.29
C GLN A 68 -9.42 7.01 13.66
N ASN A 69 -8.67 6.47 14.63
CA ASN A 69 -7.38 7.04 15.02
C ASN A 69 -6.33 6.91 13.90
N PHE A 70 -6.34 5.78 13.20
CA PHE A 70 -5.44 5.55 12.07
C PHE A 70 -5.71 6.57 10.96
N LEU A 71 -6.95 6.66 10.49
CA LEU A 71 -7.37 7.60 9.45
C LEU A 71 -7.21 9.07 9.85
N ALA A 72 -7.31 9.40 11.14
CA ALA A 72 -7.13 10.77 11.63
C ALA A 72 -5.71 11.30 11.36
N LYS A 73 -4.69 10.44 11.25
CA LYS A 73 -3.30 10.85 10.92
C LYS A 73 -3.23 11.53 9.55
N PHE A 74 -4.03 11.10 8.59
CA PHE A 74 -4.10 11.71 7.25
C PHE A 74 -4.58 13.16 7.26
N ASN A 75 -5.35 13.60 8.28
CA ASN A 75 -5.76 15.00 8.37
C ASN A 75 -4.55 15.95 8.48
N THR A 76 -3.50 15.53 9.16
CA THR A 76 -2.25 16.31 9.26
C THR A 76 -1.36 16.07 8.04
N LEU A 77 -1.23 14.82 7.57
CA LEU A 77 -0.38 14.48 6.41
C LEU A 77 -0.78 15.24 5.14
N ARG A 78 -2.08 15.43 4.91
CA ARG A 78 -2.61 16.17 3.74
C ARG A 78 -2.24 17.65 3.73
N LEU A 79 -1.76 18.23 4.83
CA LEU A 79 -1.34 19.64 4.90
C LEU A 79 -0.02 19.90 4.16
N PHE A 80 0.76 18.86 3.84
CA PHE A 80 2.11 19.01 3.30
C PHE A 80 2.20 19.07 1.77
N TYR A 81 1.11 18.82 1.05
CA TYR A 81 1.06 18.92 -0.42
C TYR A 81 0.84 20.36 -0.87
N ARG A 82 1.84 21.24 -0.61
CA ARG A 82 1.74 22.71 -0.73
C ARG A 82 2.32 23.28 -2.02
N SER A 83 3.07 22.48 -2.76
CA SER A 83 3.69 22.91 -4.02
C SER A 83 4.06 21.69 -4.87
N PRO A 84 4.31 21.88 -6.18
CA PRO A 84 4.88 20.86 -7.03
C PRO A 84 6.17 20.27 -6.43
N ASP A 85 7.08 21.13 -5.94
CA ASP A 85 8.35 20.70 -5.35
C ASP A 85 8.15 19.80 -4.11
N ALA A 86 7.12 20.07 -3.29
CA ALA A 86 6.78 19.23 -2.15
C ALA A 86 6.31 17.84 -2.62
N ILE A 87 5.43 17.78 -3.63
CA ILE A 87 4.94 16.52 -4.21
C ILE A 87 6.10 15.74 -4.85
N HIS A 88 6.94 16.40 -5.64
CA HIS A 88 8.14 15.80 -6.23
C HIS A 88 9.08 15.24 -5.17
N ARG A 89 9.34 15.98 -4.08
CA ARG A 89 10.20 15.54 -2.99
C ARG A 89 9.63 14.31 -2.28
N ILE A 90 8.36 14.36 -1.89
CA ILE A 90 7.69 13.27 -1.16
C ILE A 90 7.69 11.99 -2.00
N THR A 91 7.36 12.09 -3.29
CA THR A 91 7.35 10.94 -4.20
C THR A 91 8.74 10.31 -4.36
N ARG A 92 9.78 11.13 -4.58
CA ARG A 92 11.16 10.63 -4.66
C ARG A 92 11.62 9.95 -3.38
N GLU A 93 11.28 10.52 -2.22
CA GLU A 93 11.65 9.97 -0.92
C GLU A 93 10.95 8.64 -0.64
N ALA A 94 9.69 8.47 -1.04
CA ALA A 94 8.97 7.20 -0.91
C ALA A 94 9.65 6.07 -1.70
N VAL A 95 10.10 6.35 -2.93
CA VAL A 95 10.85 5.39 -3.76
C VAL A 95 12.25 5.14 -3.18
N GLU A 96 12.94 6.18 -2.71
CA GLU A 96 14.26 6.06 -2.07
C GLU A 96 14.20 5.17 -0.84
N ASP A 97 13.17 5.32 0.01
CA ASP A 97 13.01 4.52 1.22
C ASP A 97 12.72 3.05 0.91
N ALA A 98 11.93 2.77 -0.13
CA ALA A 98 11.74 1.42 -0.64
C ALA A 98 13.08 0.82 -1.14
N ALA A 99 13.87 1.58 -1.90
CA ALA A 99 15.18 1.14 -2.38
C ALA A 99 16.15 0.84 -1.23
N LYS A 100 16.20 1.69 -0.20
CA LYS A 100 17.03 1.49 1.00
C LYS A 100 16.65 0.24 1.78
N ASP A 101 15.39 -0.20 1.67
CA ASP A 101 14.90 -1.44 2.25
C ASP A 101 15.00 -2.64 1.29
N ASN A 102 15.79 -2.50 0.20
CA ASN A 102 16.04 -3.53 -0.81
C ASN A 102 14.80 -3.99 -1.60
N VAL A 103 13.80 -3.10 -1.76
CA VAL A 103 12.68 -3.33 -2.67
C VAL A 103 13.19 -3.24 -4.11
N LYS A 104 12.83 -4.23 -4.94
CA LYS A 104 13.21 -4.32 -6.37
C LYS A 104 12.09 -3.89 -7.29
N TYR A 105 10.87 -4.10 -6.86
CA TYR A 105 9.65 -3.71 -7.54
C TYR A 105 8.66 -3.10 -6.55
N LEU A 106 8.14 -1.95 -6.89
CA LEU A 106 7.19 -1.17 -6.08
C LEU A 106 5.97 -0.77 -6.92
N GLU A 107 4.78 -1.07 -6.45
CA GLU A 107 3.55 -0.42 -6.90
C GLU A 107 3.15 0.62 -5.86
N LEU A 108 3.42 1.89 -6.17
CA LEU A 108 3.11 3.02 -5.29
C LEU A 108 1.74 3.57 -5.64
N ARG A 109 0.79 3.48 -4.71
CA ARG A 109 -0.54 4.04 -4.89
C ARG A 109 -0.62 5.45 -4.31
N PHE A 110 -1.42 6.30 -4.95
CA PHE A 110 -1.67 7.66 -4.49
C PHE A 110 -3.07 8.12 -4.87
N THR A 111 -3.63 9.04 -4.09
CA THR A 111 -4.95 9.62 -4.29
C THR A 111 -4.81 11.03 -4.86
N PRO A 112 -4.93 11.26 -6.19
CA PRO A 112 -4.74 12.58 -6.79
C PRO A 112 -5.59 13.67 -6.13
N VAL A 113 -6.84 13.35 -5.75
CA VAL A 113 -7.73 14.28 -5.05
C VAL A 113 -7.18 14.71 -3.68
N ALA A 114 -6.56 13.79 -2.94
CA ALA A 114 -5.97 14.11 -1.63
C ALA A 114 -4.76 15.04 -1.75
N LEU A 115 -3.91 14.82 -2.76
CA LEU A 115 -2.73 15.65 -3.03
C LEU A 115 -3.10 17.04 -3.56
N SER A 116 -4.17 17.14 -4.33
CA SER A 116 -4.69 18.40 -4.89
C SER A 116 -5.31 19.33 -3.83
N ARG A 117 -5.92 18.74 -2.78
CA ARG A 117 -6.92 19.42 -1.93
C ARG A 117 -6.39 20.68 -1.23
N ALA A 118 -5.14 20.67 -0.74
CA ALA A 118 -4.57 21.77 0.04
C ALA A 118 -4.49 23.08 -0.75
N GLU A 119 -4.11 23.01 -2.04
CA GLU A 119 -3.90 24.16 -2.92
C GLU A 119 -4.85 24.17 -4.12
N ARG A 120 -5.74 23.19 -4.22
CA ARG A 120 -6.67 23.01 -5.35
C ARG A 120 -5.93 22.88 -6.69
N PHE A 121 -4.84 22.13 -6.71
CA PHE A 121 -4.10 21.86 -7.93
C PHE A 121 -4.99 21.12 -8.95
N PRO A 122 -4.87 21.40 -10.25
CA PRO A 122 -5.49 20.57 -11.28
C PRO A 122 -5.05 19.11 -11.13
N LEU A 123 -5.98 18.15 -11.23
CA LEU A 123 -5.66 16.74 -10.99
C LEU A 123 -4.63 16.19 -11.98
N HIS A 124 -4.67 16.65 -13.25
CA HIS A 124 -3.67 16.26 -14.26
C HIS A 124 -2.26 16.69 -13.87
N ASP A 125 -2.08 17.92 -13.34
CA ASP A 125 -0.78 18.39 -12.89
C ASP A 125 -0.23 17.52 -11.75
N VAL A 126 -1.10 17.15 -10.79
CA VAL A 126 -0.72 16.29 -9.65
C VAL A 126 -0.28 14.92 -10.16
N VAL A 127 -1.01 14.32 -11.10
CA VAL A 127 -0.68 13.02 -11.70
C VAL A 127 0.67 13.11 -12.42
N ASP A 128 0.89 14.15 -13.24
CA ASP A 128 2.14 14.37 -13.97
C ASP A 128 3.33 14.52 -13.03
N TRP A 129 3.20 15.28 -11.93
CA TRP A 129 4.28 15.47 -10.95
C TRP A 129 4.65 14.15 -10.25
N VAL A 130 3.66 13.35 -9.88
CA VAL A 130 3.92 12.03 -9.26
C VAL A 130 4.58 11.08 -10.25
N ILE A 131 4.07 10.99 -11.49
CA ILE A 131 4.64 10.14 -12.54
C ILE A 131 6.11 10.52 -12.83
N THR A 132 6.36 11.80 -13.09
CA THR A 132 7.71 12.29 -13.37
C THR A 132 8.69 11.96 -12.26
N SER A 133 8.29 12.24 -11.01
CA SER A 133 9.12 11.97 -9.85
C SER A 133 9.38 10.50 -9.61
N ALA A 134 8.36 9.66 -9.79
CA ALA A 134 8.48 8.21 -9.64
C ALA A 134 9.41 7.61 -10.70
N GLN A 135 9.32 8.07 -11.96
CA GLN A 135 10.19 7.64 -13.05
C GLN A 135 11.65 8.06 -12.83
N GLU A 136 11.89 9.31 -12.40
CA GLU A 136 13.24 9.80 -12.06
C GLU A 136 13.84 9.00 -10.89
N ALA A 137 13.08 8.80 -9.83
CA ALA A 137 13.50 8.05 -8.65
C ALA A 137 13.74 6.56 -8.98
N SER A 138 12.88 5.96 -9.80
CA SER A 138 13.04 4.59 -10.32
C SER A 138 14.41 4.38 -10.97
N LYS A 139 14.78 5.30 -11.87
CA LYS A 139 16.10 5.27 -12.55
C LYS A 139 17.25 5.50 -11.57
N LYS A 140 17.10 6.49 -10.69
CA LYS A 140 18.15 6.90 -9.73
C LYS A 140 18.48 5.81 -8.72
N TYR A 141 17.47 5.12 -8.20
CA TYR A 141 17.62 4.15 -7.12
C TYR A 141 17.57 2.68 -7.60
N ASN A 142 17.43 2.46 -8.90
CA ASN A 142 17.36 1.11 -9.50
C ASN A 142 16.26 0.23 -8.89
N VAL A 143 15.05 0.79 -8.77
CA VAL A 143 13.83 0.12 -8.35
C VAL A 143 12.81 0.26 -9.47
N THR A 144 12.24 -0.83 -9.96
CA THR A 144 11.13 -0.74 -10.91
C THR A 144 9.90 -0.22 -10.18
N VAL A 145 9.37 0.92 -10.60
CA VAL A 145 8.18 1.54 -10.00
C VAL A 145 7.03 1.53 -11.00
N ARG A 146 5.85 1.16 -10.53
CA ARG A 146 4.57 1.36 -11.21
C ARG A 146 3.63 2.11 -10.27
N LEU A 147 2.64 2.77 -10.83
CA LEU A 147 1.73 3.63 -10.09
C LEU A 147 0.30 3.09 -10.13
N ILE A 148 -0.41 3.26 -9.03
CA ILE A 148 -1.83 2.93 -8.90
C ILE A 148 -2.57 4.21 -8.51
N ALA A 149 -3.61 4.56 -9.25
CA ALA A 149 -4.48 5.68 -8.88
C ALA A 149 -5.52 5.21 -7.88
N SER A 150 -5.54 5.80 -6.67
CA SER A 150 -6.55 5.50 -5.67
C SER A 150 -7.71 6.47 -5.73
N VAL A 151 -8.91 5.93 -5.63
CA VAL A 151 -10.17 6.62 -5.45
C VAL A 151 -10.70 6.31 -4.06
N ASN A 152 -11.12 7.32 -3.31
CA ASN A 152 -11.72 7.09 -2.01
C ASN A 152 -13.23 6.93 -2.11
N ARG A 153 -13.80 5.96 -1.41
CA ARG A 153 -15.25 5.66 -1.37
C ARG A 153 -16.12 6.84 -0.92
N HIS A 154 -15.56 7.82 -0.21
CA HIS A 154 -16.26 9.01 0.25
C HIS A 154 -16.20 10.18 -0.75
N GLU A 155 -15.46 10.05 -1.85
CA GLU A 155 -15.43 11.04 -2.92
C GLU A 155 -16.66 10.87 -3.84
N SER A 156 -17.00 11.93 -4.60
CA SER A 156 -18.06 11.81 -5.60
C SER A 156 -17.61 10.94 -6.78
N THR A 157 -18.60 10.34 -7.45
CA THR A 157 -18.35 9.52 -8.65
C THR A 157 -17.73 10.34 -9.79
N GLU A 158 -18.08 11.63 -9.90
CA GLU A 158 -17.51 12.54 -10.91
C GLU A 158 -16.02 12.78 -10.70
N LEU A 159 -15.57 12.92 -9.44
CA LEU A 159 -14.13 13.00 -9.13
C LEU A 159 -13.43 11.67 -9.37
N ALA A 160 -14.09 10.57 -9.02
CA ALA A 160 -13.59 9.23 -9.26
C ALA A 160 -13.40 8.96 -10.76
N GLU A 161 -14.36 9.39 -11.61
CA GLU A 161 -14.25 9.31 -13.07
C GLU A 161 -13.06 10.09 -13.61
N GLN A 162 -12.85 11.32 -13.14
CA GLN A 162 -11.71 12.12 -13.55
C GLN A 162 -10.38 11.43 -13.21
N VAL A 163 -10.27 10.86 -11.99
CA VAL A 163 -9.06 10.11 -11.58
C VAL A 163 -8.85 8.87 -12.43
N ALA A 164 -9.91 8.11 -12.72
CA ALA A 164 -9.83 6.90 -13.53
C ALA A 164 -9.40 7.20 -14.97
N TRP A 165 -9.96 8.25 -15.59
CA TRP A 165 -9.58 8.65 -16.94
C TRP A 165 -8.15 9.17 -17.03
N LEU A 166 -7.69 9.96 -16.05
CA LEU A 166 -6.28 10.34 -15.94
C LEU A 166 -5.36 9.12 -15.81
N ALA A 167 -5.77 8.10 -15.03
CA ALA A 167 -5.01 6.88 -14.94
C ALA A 167 -4.92 6.11 -16.28
N VAL A 168 -6.02 6.06 -17.05
CA VAL A 168 -6.05 5.46 -18.40
C VAL A 168 -5.15 6.22 -19.35
N GLU A 169 -5.17 7.56 -19.35
CA GLU A 169 -4.33 8.41 -20.21
C GLU A 169 -2.84 8.16 -19.99
N HIS A 170 -2.44 7.76 -18.77
CA HIS A 170 -1.05 7.53 -18.36
C HIS A 170 -0.63 6.06 -18.29
N LEU A 171 -1.36 5.13 -18.92
CA LEU A 171 -0.98 3.71 -19.01
C LEU A 171 0.45 3.53 -19.58
N ALA A 172 0.80 4.29 -20.60
CA ALA A 172 2.15 4.25 -21.22
C ALA A 172 3.25 4.82 -20.30
N ASP A 173 2.87 5.63 -19.31
CA ASP A 173 3.78 6.31 -18.39
C ASP A 173 4.00 5.56 -17.08
N GLY A 174 3.43 4.36 -16.98
CA GLY A 174 3.62 3.46 -15.82
C GLY A 174 2.50 3.47 -14.80
N MET A 175 1.36 4.11 -15.10
CA MET A 175 0.12 3.90 -14.38
C MET A 175 -0.43 2.52 -14.78
N VAL A 176 -0.66 1.63 -13.82
CA VAL A 176 -1.03 0.24 -14.13
C VAL A 176 -2.40 -0.17 -13.61
N ALA A 177 -2.91 0.50 -12.59
CA ALA A 177 -4.14 0.06 -11.94
C ALA A 177 -4.93 1.21 -11.33
N ILE A 178 -6.18 0.89 -11.01
CA ILE A 178 -7.06 1.68 -10.15
C ILE A 178 -7.31 0.93 -8.84
N ASP A 179 -7.38 1.66 -7.74
CA ASP A 179 -7.69 1.17 -6.40
C ASP A 179 -8.91 1.91 -5.84
N LEU A 180 -9.86 1.19 -5.26
CA LEU A 180 -10.95 1.77 -4.48
C LEU A 180 -10.63 1.61 -3.00
N ALA A 181 -10.26 2.71 -2.36
CA ALA A 181 -9.81 2.78 -0.97
C ALA A 181 -10.80 3.55 -0.07
N GLY A 182 -10.41 3.78 1.17
CA GLY A 182 -11.17 4.54 2.15
C GLY A 182 -12.10 3.69 3.01
N ASN A 183 -12.94 4.34 3.82
CA ASN A 183 -13.73 3.69 4.87
C ASN A 183 -14.83 2.77 4.30
N GLU A 184 -14.51 1.47 4.17
CA GLU A 184 -15.46 0.46 3.67
C GLU A 184 -16.59 0.12 4.66
N ALA A 185 -16.45 0.49 5.93
CA ALA A 185 -17.49 0.26 6.92
C ALA A 185 -18.68 1.22 6.76
N GLU A 186 -18.44 2.41 6.22
CA GLU A 186 -19.43 3.47 6.07
C GLU A 186 -19.86 3.71 4.63
N PHE A 187 -18.99 3.46 3.65
CA PHE A 187 -19.22 3.76 2.25
C PHE A 187 -19.24 2.51 1.38
N LYS A 188 -20.27 2.40 0.58
CA LYS A 188 -20.50 1.25 -0.30
C LYS A 188 -19.71 1.34 -1.60
N THR A 189 -19.59 0.21 -2.29
CA THR A 189 -18.90 0.06 -3.58
C THR A 189 -19.81 0.28 -4.79
N GLU A 190 -21.12 0.06 -4.66
CA GLU A 190 -22.06 0.07 -5.79
C GLU A 190 -21.98 1.34 -6.66
N PRO A 191 -21.77 2.57 -6.13
CA PRO A 191 -21.63 3.76 -6.96
C PRO A 191 -20.46 3.70 -7.96
N PHE A 192 -19.46 2.87 -7.71
CA PHE A 192 -18.21 2.80 -8.48
C PHE A 192 -18.18 1.62 -9.48
N TYR A 193 -19.20 0.75 -9.52
CA TYR A 193 -19.20 -0.44 -10.40
C TYR A 193 -19.00 -0.09 -11.88
N GLY A 194 -19.76 0.86 -12.40
CA GLY A 194 -19.67 1.28 -13.79
C GLY A 194 -18.28 1.80 -14.11
N LEU A 195 -17.80 2.73 -13.29
CA LEU A 195 -16.50 3.36 -13.41
C LEU A 195 -15.35 2.35 -13.43
N ILE A 196 -15.28 1.46 -12.43
CA ILE A 196 -14.21 0.46 -12.32
C ILE A 196 -14.23 -0.50 -13.52
N LYS A 197 -15.44 -0.91 -13.96
CA LYS A 197 -15.59 -1.75 -15.15
C LYS A 197 -15.07 -1.07 -16.41
N GLU A 198 -15.38 0.22 -16.61
CA GLU A 198 -14.91 0.99 -17.77
C GLU A 198 -13.38 1.19 -17.72
N ALA A 199 -12.83 1.53 -16.55
CA ALA A 199 -11.40 1.67 -16.35
C ALA A 199 -10.64 0.37 -16.69
N ARG A 200 -11.17 -0.77 -16.24
CA ARG A 200 -10.63 -2.10 -16.56
C ARG A 200 -10.71 -2.41 -18.05
N GLN A 201 -11.84 -2.13 -18.71
CA GLN A 201 -11.99 -2.31 -20.16
C GLN A 201 -11.02 -1.42 -20.96
N SER A 202 -10.61 -0.31 -20.40
CA SER A 202 -9.62 0.63 -20.97
C SER A 202 -8.17 0.23 -20.71
N GLY A 203 -7.92 -0.89 -20.01
CA GLY A 203 -6.59 -1.47 -19.83
C GLY A 203 -5.98 -1.34 -18.43
N LEU A 204 -6.65 -0.71 -17.48
CA LEU A 204 -6.19 -0.69 -16.09
C LEU A 204 -6.48 -2.03 -15.39
N HIS A 205 -5.53 -2.48 -14.59
CA HIS A 205 -5.77 -3.52 -13.60
C HIS A 205 -6.59 -2.97 -12.42
N VAL A 206 -7.12 -3.88 -11.59
CA VAL A 206 -7.99 -3.52 -10.47
C VAL A 206 -7.50 -4.15 -9.17
N THR A 207 -7.26 -3.31 -8.17
CA THR A 207 -7.11 -3.71 -6.77
C THR A 207 -8.15 -2.97 -5.93
N ILE A 208 -8.70 -3.60 -4.90
CA ILE A 208 -9.78 -3.03 -4.09
C ILE A 208 -9.50 -3.28 -2.62
N HIS A 209 -9.51 -2.24 -1.79
CA HIS A 209 -9.56 -2.42 -0.33
C HIS A 209 -10.88 -3.05 0.05
N ALA A 210 -10.86 -4.26 0.57
CA ALA A 210 -12.07 -4.98 0.97
C ALA A 210 -11.79 -6.03 2.05
N GLY A 211 -12.73 -6.22 2.98
CA GLY A 211 -12.58 -7.16 4.09
C GLY A 211 -11.47 -6.77 5.06
N GLU A 212 -11.23 -5.50 5.19
CA GLU A 212 -10.41 -4.90 6.24
C GLU A 212 -11.30 -4.52 7.43
N TRP A 213 -12.08 -3.45 7.29
CA TRP A 213 -13.03 -3.00 8.32
C TRP A 213 -14.46 -3.46 8.04
N GLY A 214 -14.76 -3.81 6.80
CA GLY A 214 -16.03 -4.38 6.35
C GLY A 214 -16.04 -5.91 6.38
N PRO A 215 -17.22 -6.57 6.20
CA PRO A 215 -17.36 -8.01 6.24
C PRO A 215 -16.73 -8.72 5.04
N ALA A 216 -16.59 -10.05 5.11
CA ALA A 216 -16.10 -10.87 4.00
C ALA A 216 -16.91 -10.69 2.70
N THR A 217 -18.19 -10.33 2.78
CA THR A 217 -19.03 -10.04 1.60
C THR A 217 -18.46 -8.92 0.74
N ASN A 218 -17.71 -7.95 1.32
CA ASN A 218 -17.04 -6.91 0.54
C ASN A 218 -15.91 -7.49 -0.33
N VAL A 219 -15.23 -8.56 0.15
CA VAL A 219 -14.24 -9.29 -0.66
C VAL A 219 -14.92 -9.98 -1.85
N LYS A 220 -16.07 -10.61 -1.61
CA LYS A 220 -16.86 -11.23 -2.68
C LYS A 220 -17.25 -10.19 -3.74
N GLU A 221 -17.76 -9.06 -3.31
CA GLU A 221 -18.16 -7.94 -4.15
C GLU A 221 -16.99 -7.40 -4.98
N ALA A 222 -15.82 -7.22 -4.36
CA ALA A 222 -14.61 -6.80 -5.04
C ALA A 222 -14.22 -7.78 -6.18
N ILE A 223 -14.33 -9.08 -5.94
CA ILE A 223 -13.96 -10.11 -6.91
C ILE A 223 -15.02 -10.23 -8.02
N GLU A 224 -16.30 -10.34 -7.67
CA GLU A 224 -17.38 -10.67 -8.64
C GLU A 224 -17.85 -9.43 -9.41
N GLU A 225 -18.09 -8.30 -8.72
CA GLU A 225 -18.71 -7.12 -9.33
C GLU A 225 -17.68 -6.14 -9.88
N LEU A 226 -16.57 -5.93 -9.15
CA LEU A 226 -15.52 -5.00 -9.57
C LEU A 226 -14.41 -5.67 -10.38
N GLY A 227 -14.36 -7.01 -10.39
CA GLY A 227 -13.36 -7.78 -11.13
C GLY A 227 -11.95 -7.59 -10.60
N ALA A 228 -11.82 -7.41 -9.28
CA ALA A 228 -10.54 -7.23 -8.62
C ALA A 228 -9.63 -8.44 -8.82
N GLU A 229 -8.44 -8.20 -9.34
CA GLU A 229 -7.37 -9.18 -9.46
C GLU A 229 -6.63 -9.33 -8.14
N ARG A 230 -6.59 -8.25 -7.36
CA ARG A 230 -6.06 -8.23 -6.01
C ARG A 230 -7.03 -7.54 -5.05
N VAL A 231 -6.93 -7.93 -3.78
CA VAL A 231 -7.72 -7.36 -2.69
C VAL A 231 -6.74 -6.78 -1.66
N GLY A 232 -6.85 -5.48 -1.42
CA GLY A 232 -6.15 -4.81 -0.33
C GLY A 232 -6.63 -5.36 1.01
N HIS A 233 -5.72 -5.78 1.87
CA HIS A 233 -5.90 -6.45 3.16
C HIS A 233 -6.66 -7.77 3.06
N GLY A 234 -7.97 -7.75 2.96
CA GLY A 234 -8.85 -8.92 2.81
C GLY A 234 -8.82 -9.89 3.99
N VAL A 235 -8.37 -9.46 5.17
CA VAL A 235 -8.11 -10.34 6.31
C VAL A 235 -9.36 -10.96 6.92
N ARG A 236 -10.54 -10.40 6.62
CA ARG A 236 -11.84 -10.95 7.05
C ARG A 236 -12.44 -11.98 6.08
N VAL A 237 -11.76 -12.30 4.97
CA VAL A 237 -12.21 -13.32 4.01
C VAL A 237 -12.49 -14.68 4.65
N LEU A 238 -11.77 -15.02 5.73
CA LEU A 238 -11.94 -16.29 6.47
C LEU A 238 -13.27 -16.41 7.23
N GLU A 239 -14.08 -15.34 7.28
CA GLU A 239 -15.41 -15.38 7.90
C GLU A 239 -16.42 -16.20 7.08
N ASP A 240 -16.15 -16.41 5.77
CA ASP A 240 -17.00 -17.19 4.88
C ASP A 240 -16.18 -18.13 3.98
N GLY A 241 -16.34 -19.45 4.19
CA GLY A 241 -15.62 -20.47 3.42
C GLY A 241 -15.96 -20.49 1.91
N ASN A 242 -17.14 -20.00 1.50
CA ASN A 242 -17.50 -19.90 0.09
C ASN A 242 -16.71 -18.76 -0.58
N ILE A 243 -16.46 -17.66 0.15
CA ILE A 243 -15.66 -16.55 -0.37
C ILE A 243 -14.19 -16.95 -0.45
N VAL A 244 -13.69 -17.73 0.50
CA VAL A 244 -12.35 -18.33 0.43
C VAL A 244 -12.23 -19.22 -0.83
N ALA A 245 -13.23 -20.07 -1.10
CA ALA A 245 -13.25 -20.92 -2.27
C ALA A 245 -13.27 -20.10 -3.58
N LEU A 246 -14.10 -19.05 -3.64
CA LEU A 246 -14.18 -18.11 -4.76
C LEU A 246 -12.81 -17.45 -5.02
N ALA A 247 -12.19 -16.90 -3.98
CA ALA A 247 -10.90 -16.21 -4.10
C ALA A 247 -9.80 -17.16 -4.63
N ARG A 248 -9.79 -18.42 -4.18
CA ARG A 248 -8.89 -19.45 -4.69
C ARG A 248 -9.14 -19.79 -6.14
N GLU A 249 -10.40 -19.99 -6.52
CA GLU A 249 -10.82 -20.30 -7.90
C GLU A 249 -10.40 -19.18 -8.87
N ARG A 250 -10.56 -17.93 -8.45
CA ARG A 250 -10.19 -16.74 -9.24
C ARG A 250 -8.70 -16.43 -9.22
N GLY A 251 -7.92 -17.07 -8.35
CA GLY A 251 -6.50 -16.77 -8.17
C GLY A 251 -6.23 -15.38 -7.58
N THR A 252 -7.23 -14.78 -6.91
CA THR A 252 -7.13 -13.44 -6.34
C THR A 252 -6.01 -13.37 -5.32
N ALA A 253 -5.12 -12.38 -5.46
CA ALA A 253 -4.05 -12.15 -4.48
C ALA A 253 -4.52 -11.17 -3.39
N PHE A 254 -4.08 -11.41 -2.15
CA PHE A 254 -4.37 -10.58 -0.99
C PHE A 254 -3.14 -9.78 -0.59
N GLU A 255 -3.27 -8.46 -0.50
CA GLU A 255 -2.19 -7.53 -0.14
C GLU A 255 -2.23 -7.29 1.38
N VAL A 256 -1.72 -8.26 2.15
CA VAL A 256 -1.81 -8.23 3.62
C VAL A 256 -0.79 -7.26 4.21
N CYS A 257 -1.26 -6.40 5.12
CA CYS A 257 -0.47 -5.37 5.83
C CYS A 257 -0.61 -5.62 7.34
N VAL A 258 0.27 -6.47 7.90
CA VAL A 258 0.10 -7.03 9.26
C VAL A 258 0.06 -5.95 10.33
N THR A 259 1.03 -5.04 10.30
CA THR A 259 1.14 -3.96 11.29
C THR A 259 -0.03 -2.98 11.19
N SER A 260 -0.42 -2.59 9.96
CA SER A 260 -1.57 -1.72 9.73
C SER A 260 -2.86 -2.36 10.24
N ASN A 261 -3.11 -3.63 9.95
CA ASN A 261 -4.29 -4.34 10.43
C ASN A 261 -4.37 -4.40 11.97
N TYR A 262 -3.22 -4.47 12.64
CA TYR A 262 -3.19 -4.40 14.10
C TYR A 262 -3.40 -2.97 14.62
N GLN A 263 -2.71 -1.98 14.05
CA GLN A 263 -2.78 -0.59 14.50
C GLN A 263 -4.12 0.10 14.17
N SER A 264 -4.79 -0.33 13.11
CA SER A 264 -6.15 0.14 12.77
C SER A 264 -7.27 -0.62 13.51
N GLY A 265 -6.91 -1.58 14.36
CA GLY A 265 -7.86 -2.31 15.22
C GLY A 265 -8.67 -3.38 14.49
N VAL A 266 -8.27 -3.77 13.29
CA VAL A 266 -8.88 -4.90 12.55
C VAL A 266 -8.70 -6.20 13.32
N VAL A 267 -7.54 -6.37 13.94
CA VAL A 267 -7.23 -7.50 14.82
C VAL A 267 -6.98 -7.03 16.25
N GLY A 268 -7.51 -7.74 17.24
CA GLY A 268 -7.42 -7.34 18.64
C GLY A 268 -6.02 -7.48 19.24
N SER A 269 -5.16 -8.30 18.65
CA SER A 269 -3.73 -8.42 19.01
C SER A 269 -2.94 -8.94 17.83
N LEU A 270 -1.65 -8.64 17.79
CA LEU A 270 -0.77 -9.12 16.73
C LEU A 270 -0.81 -10.65 16.61
N GLY A 271 -0.74 -11.37 17.72
CA GLY A 271 -0.76 -12.84 17.75
C GLY A 271 -2.06 -13.48 17.25
N THR A 272 -3.14 -12.72 17.10
CA THR A 272 -4.42 -13.22 16.53
C THR A 272 -4.57 -12.87 15.06
N HIS A 273 -3.57 -12.25 14.44
CA HIS A 273 -3.61 -11.89 13.03
C HIS A 273 -3.83 -13.12 12.15
N PRO A 274 -4.76 -13.08 11.15
CA PRO A 274 -5.15 -14.26 10.38
C PRO A 274 -4.14 -14.71 9.30
N LEU A 275 -2.99 -14.05 9.14
CA LEU A 275 -2.00 -14.30 8.10
C LEU A 275 -1.72 -15.80 7.87
N MET A 276 -1.38 -16.53 8.93
CA MET A 276 -1.06 -17.96 8.81
C MET A 276 -2.30 -18.79 8.45
N ARG A 277 -3.46 -18.47 9.00
CA ARG A 277 -4.72 -19.14 8.63
C ARG A 277 -5.13 -18.88 7.19
N MET A 278 -4.85 -17.69 6.65
CA MET A 278 -5.06 -17.38 5.22
C MET A 278 -4.16 -18.24 4.34
N LEU A 279 -2.89 -18.42 4.73
CA LEU A 279 -1.96 -19.36 4.03
C LEU A 279 -2.46 -20.80 4.10
N ASP A 280 -2.83 -21.28 5.30
CA ASP A 280 -3.35 -22.63 5.49
C ASP A 280 -4.63 -22.89 4.70
N ALA A 281 -5.45 -21.85 4.50
CA ALA A 281 -6.63 -21.89 3.63
C ALA A 281 -6.27 -21.90 2.13
N GLY A 282 -5.00 -21.81 1.75
CA GLY A 282 -4.51 -21.84 0.37
C GLY A 282 -4.75 -20.54 -0.41
N LEU A 283 -4.90 -19.41 0.29
CA LEU A 283 -5.02 -18.11 -0.34
C LEU A 283 -3.67 -17.60 -0.83
N ASN A 284 -3.67 -16.88 -1.95
CA ASN A 284 -2.47 -16.23 -2.48
C ASN A 284 -2.25 -14.90 -1.75
N ILE A 285 -1.37 -14.87 -0.76
CA ILE A 285 -1.09 -13.67 0.02
C ILE A 285 0.27 -13.07 -0.34
N THR A 286 0.36 -11.75 -0.27
CA THR A 286 1.58 -10.95 -0.30
C THR A 286 1.67 -10.12 0.97
N ILE A 287 2.88 -9.71 1.36
CA ILE A 287 3.12 -8.93 2.59
C ILE A 287 3.58 -7.54 2.18
N ASN A 288 2.93 -6.51 2.72
CA ASN A 288 3.11 -5.12 2.32
C ASN A 288 3.07 -4.19 3.53
N THR A 289 3.48 -2.91 3.36
CA THR A 289 3.57 -1.94 4.46
C THR A 289 2.33 -1.10 4.67
N ASP A 290 1.52 -0.85 3.63
CA ASP A 290 0.42 0.10 3.62
C ASP A 290 0.92 1.55 3.78
N ASP A 291 1.01 2.06 5.00
CA ASP A 291 1.40 3.42 5.37
C ASP A 291 2.67 3.40 6.25
N PRO A 292 3.87 3.20 5.68
CA PRO A 292 5.08 2.93 6.45
C PRO A 292 5.48 4.06 7.41
N SER A 293 5.20 5.32 7.07
CA SER A 293 5.48 6.44 7.97
C SER A 293 4.50 6.49 9.14
N ILE A 294 3.21 6.26 8.90
CA ILE A 294 2.18 6.22 9.96
C ILE A 294 2.49 5.09 10.94
N SER A 295 2.78 3.92 10.41
CA SER A 295 3.05 2.71 11.20
C SER A 295 4.48 2.62 11.74
N ARG A 296 5.39 3.51 11.33
CA ARG A 296 6.82 3.56 11.72
C ARG A 296 7.57 2.29 11.37
N ILE A 297 7.31 1.72 10.19
CA ILE A 297 7.88 0.46 9.73
C ILE A 297 8.52 0.58 8.34
N THR A 298 9.22 -0.49 7.96
CA THR A 298 9.60 -0.79 6.57
C THR A 298 9.07 -2.17 6.21
N LEU A 299 9.18 -2.59 4.95
CA LEU A 299 8.78 -3.94 4.54
C LEU A 299 9.62 -5.02 5.23
N SER A 300 10.87 -4.70 5.58
CA SER A 300 11.70 -5.58 6.41
C SER A 300 11.13 -5.82 7.81
N HIS A 301 10.46 -4.83 8.41
CA HIS A 301 9.76 -4.98 9.68
C HIS A 301 8.53 -5.89 9.52
N GLU A 302 7.75 -5.73 8.45
CA GLU A 302 6.62 -6.63 8.15
C GLU A 302 7.09 -8.08 7.97
N TYR A 303 8.23 -8.31 7.30
CA TYR A 303 8.81 -9.64 7.16
C TYR A 303 9.29 -10.21 8.50
N TYR A 304 9.91 -9.36 9.34
CA TYR A 304 10.27 -9.71 10.70
C TYR A 304 9.02 -10.13 11.50
N THR A 305 7.98 -9.30 11.50
CA THR A 305 6.72 -9.56 12.20
C THR A 305 6.06 -10.85 11.72
N ALA A 306 6.00 -11.07 10.42
CA ALA A 306 5.45 -12.30 9.87
C ALA A 306 6.21 -13.56 10.34
N CYS A 307 7.56 -13.50 10.36
CA CYS A 307 8.37 -14.66 10.70
C CYS A 307 8.57 -14.86 12.20
N GLU A 308 8.90 -13.79 12.93
CA GLU A 308 9.30 -13.91 14.33
C GLU A 308 8.08 -13.88 15.27
N ASP A 309 7.09 -13.01 15.00
CA ASP A 309 5.92 -12.86 15.84
C ASP A 309 4.79 -13.82 15.43
N LEU A 310 4.51 -13.96 14.12
CA LEU A 310 3.43 -14.81 13.60
C LEU A 310 3.89 -16.21 13.19
N ARG A 311 5.19 -16.52 13.37
CA ARG A 311 5.76 -17.86 13.15
C ARG A 311 5.71 -18.36 11.70
N MET A 312 5.73 -17.46 10.71
CA MET A 312 5.87 -17.84 9.30
C MET A 312 7.28 -18.42 9.07
N PRO A 313 7.40 -19.63 8.52
CA PRO A 313 8.71 -20.15 8.15
C PRO A 313 9.39 -19.26 7.09
N GLN A 314 10.71 -19.03 7.21
CA GLN A 314 11.44 -18.16 6.27
C GLN A 314 11.38 -18.65 4.82
N ASN A 315 11.33 -19.97 4.59
CA ASN A 315 11.15 -20.51 3.24
C ASN A 315 9.77 -20.15 2.66
N ILE A 316 8.72 -20.08 3.49
CA ILE A 316 7.40 -19.64 3.07
C ILE A 316 7.44 -18.13 2.75
N LEU A 317 8.06 -17.30 3.61
CA LEU A 317 8.25 -15.88 3.30
C LEU A 317 8.90 -15.67 1.93
N LYS A 318 9.99 -16.39 1.64
CA LYS A 318 10.66 -16.31 0.35
C LYS A 318 9.74 -16.68 -0.83
N GLN A 319 8.93 -17.73 -0.67
CA GLN A 319 7.90 -18.09 -1.66
C GLN A 319 6.86 -16.99 -1.82
N ARG A 320 6.47 -16.29 -0.75
CA ARG A 320 5.53 -15.15 -0.84
C ARG A 320 6.12 -13.95 -1.54
N ILE A 321 7.44 -13.70 -1.43
CA ILE A 321 8.13 -12.66 -2.22
C ILE A 321 8.04 -12.98 -3.72
N VAL A 322 8.29 -14.23 -4.13
CA VAL A 322 8.13 -14.66 -5.53
C VAL A 322 6.66 -14.59 -5.97
N ALA A 323 5.74 -15.02 -5.11
CA ALA A 323 4.30 -14.92 -5.39
C ALA A 323 3.84 -13.46 -5.59
N ALA A 324 4.43 -12.50 -4.85
CA ALA A 324 4.17 -11.08 -5.06
C ALA A 324 4.66 -10.61 -6.45
N ALA A 325 5.77 -11.13 -6.95
CA ALA A 325 6.21 -10.83 -8.31
C ALA A 325 5.22 -11.37 -9.37
N HIS A 326 4.65 -12.56 -9.17
CA HIS A 326 3.61 -13.08 -10.06
C HIS A 326 2.28 -12.34 -9.93
N ALA A 327 2.00 -11.73 -8.79
CA ALA A 327 0.77 -10.96 -8.56
C ALA A 327 0.88 -9.48 -8.98
N CYS A 328 2.05 -8.99 -9.36
CA CYS A 328 2.24 -7.60 -9.78
C CYS A 328 1.56 -7.29 -11.12
N PHE A 329 1.37 -6.01 -11.42
CA PHE A 329 0.72 -5.54 -12.64
C PHE A 329 1.71 -5.18 -13.77
N LEU A 330 2.81 -5.93 -13.85
CA LEU A 330 3.71 -5.88 -15.00
C LEU A 330 3.19 -6.69 -16.18
N PRO A 331 3.61 -6.39 -17.42
CA PRO A 331 3.48 -7.31 -18.55
C PRO A 331 4.06 -8.69 -18.21
N GLU A 332 3.49 -9.75 -18.76
CA GLU A 332 3.81 -11.12 -18.37
C GLU A 332 5.30 -11.47 -18.53
N ASP A 333 5.94 -10.99 -19.60
CA ASP A 333 7.37 -11.24 -19.82
C ASP A 333 8.29 -10.50 -18.81
N GLU A 334 7.89 -9.31 -18.35
CA GLU A 334 8.60 -8.58 -17.29
C GLU A 334 8.37 -9.21 -15.92
N LYS A 335 7.15 -9.68 -15.65
CA LYS A 335 6.76 -10.40 -14.45
C LYS A 335 7.58 -11.70 -14.29
N GLU A 336 7.67 -12.51 -15.34
CA GLU A 336 8.46 -13.74 -15.34
C GLU A 336 9.98 -13.48 -15.15
N LYS A 337 10.52 -12.42 -15.74
CA LYS A 337 11.91 -11.99 -15.51
C LYS A 337 12.14 -11.61 -14.05
N LEU A 338 11.24 -10.83 -13.46
CA LEU A 338 11.31 -10.42 -12.05
C LEU A 338 11.25 -11.66 -11.12
N ALA A 339 10.27 -12.53 -11.32
CA ALA A 339 10.08 -13.74 -10.52
C ALA A 339 11.31 -14.68 -10.63
N THR A 340 11.83 -14.89 -11.84
CA THR A 340 13.03 -15.71 -12.07
C THR A 340 14.26 -15.12 -11.36
N GLN A 341 14.45 -13.80 -11.40
CA GLN A 341 15.58 -13.17 -10.71
C GLN A 341 15.43 -13.31 -9.19
N LEU A 342 14.24 -13.05 -8.64
CA LEU A 342 13.98 -13.22 -7.22
C LEU A 342 14.17 -14.66 -6.75
N TYR A 343 13.73 -15.64 -7.54
CA TYR A 343 13.92 -17.06 -7.24
C TYR A 343 15.40 -17.40 -7.04
N LYS A 344 16.26 -16.91 -7.94
CA LYS A 344 17.74 -17.08 -7.85
C LYS A 344 18.32 -16.37 -6.63
N ASP A 345 17.95 -15.10 -6.41
CA ASP A 345 18.50 -14.28 -5.33
C ASP A 345 18.10 -14.81 -3.94
N LEU A 346 16.91 -15.39 -3.84
CA LEU A 346 16.38 -16.01 -2.61
C LEU A 346 16.86 -17.43 -2.38
N LYS A 347 17.54 -18.04 -3.38
CA LYS A 347 18.03 -19.42 -3.34
C LYS A 347 16.90 -20.42 -3.07
N LEU A 348 15.81 -20.32 -3.83
CA LEU A 348 14.66 -21.22 -3.81
C LEU A 348 14.83 -22.37 -4.81
#